data_0473a8b0184de42cee461defdfd8c76c
#
_entry.id   0473a8b0184de42cee461defdfd8c76c
#
_cell.length_a   1.000
_cell.length_b   1.000
_cell.length_c   1.000
_cell.angle_alpha   90.00
_cell.angle_beta   90.00
_cell.angle_gamma   90.00
#
_symmetry.space_group_name_H-M   'P 1'
#
loop_
_entity.id
_entity.type
_entity.pdbx_description
1 polymer ?
#
loop_
_entity_poly.entity_id
_entity_poly.type
_entity_poly.pdbx_seq_one_letter_code
_entity_poly.pdbx_strand_id
1 'polypeptide(L)'
;MRAAYLLIGQVMHERLRPVQNRFVYPVFCLRLNLARLGELNNRWFGVNCWRPLSIATRDYGARDGSDLQGWMRSLLKDAAIEADGEIWLQTFPRIFGYAFNPVNFWFCHDKNGGLRAVLAEVNNTFGEHHRYLLQAAGGGVILADNDLHSIKALHVSPFCPVAGHYQFSFKNSPDSAFVAIDYFDQQGLLIKTAIAGRRLSFTPTNLRRALLAQPFLTLGVVAKIHWQALRLWLKRVPFYRKPQPPLHPVSHSLHLRRSKESQS
;
A
#
# COMPACT_ATOMS: atom_id res chain seq x y z
N MET A 1 -17.84 -8.96 -14.32
CA MET A 1 -16.89 -8.24 -13.42
C MET A 1 -15.53 -8.16 -14.09
N ARG A 2 -14.73 -7.11 -13.84
CA ARG A 2 -13.40 -6.95 -14.46
C ARG A 2 -12.37 -7.73 -13.65
N ALA A 3 -11.35 -8.31 -14.32
CA ALA A 3 -10.28 -9.05 -13.66
C ALA A 3 -9.17 -8.14 -13.13
N ALA A 4 -8.98 -6.95 -13.72
CA ALA A 4 -7.98 -5.99 -13.31
C ALA A 4 -8.27 -4.56 -13.78
N TYR A 5 -7.60 -3.60 -13.12
CA TYR A 5 -7.53 -2.19 -13.51
C TYR A 5 -6.07 -1.73 -13.55
N LEU A 6 -5.78 -0.81 -14.46
CA LEU A 6 -4.59 0.01 -14.43
C LEU A 6 -4.93 1.34 -13.75
N LEU A 7 -4.15 1.76 -12.77
CA LEU A 7 -4.31 3.03 -12.07
C LEU A 7 -3.17 3.96 -12.50
N ILE A 8 -3.50 5.06 -13.18
CA ILE A 8 -2.54 6.09 -13.58
C ILE A 8 -2.72 7.30 -12.67
N GLY A 9 -1.68 7.72 -11.99
CA GLY A 9 -1.81 8.77 -11.01
C GLY A 9 -0.49 9.31 -10.48
N GLN A 10 -0.53 9.70 -9.23
CA GLN A 10 0.59 10.33 -8.53
C GLN A 10 0.73 9.81 -7.12
N VAL A 11 1.96 9.80 -6.62
CA VAL A 11 2.27 9.69 -5.20
C VAL A 11 2.70 11.06 -4.71
N MET A 12 2.15 11.48 -3.58
CA MET A 12 2.53 12.66 -2.84
C MET A 12 3.11 12.23 -1.49
N HIS A 13 4.25 12.83 -1.13
CA HIS A 13 4.82 12.77 0.22
C HIS A 13 5.04 14.19 0.71
N GLU A 14 4.64 14.45 1.95
CA GLU A 14 4.83 15.72 2.61
C GLU A 14 5.24 15.50 4.06
N ARG A 15 6.47 15.85 4.37
CA ARG A 15 6.95 15.96 5.76
C ARG A 15 6.65 17.37 6.25
N LEU A 16 6.06 17.48 7.43
CA LEU A 16 5.69 18.78 8.04
C LEU A 16 6.75 19.28 9.01
N ARG A 17 7.44 18.37 9.73
CA ARG A 17 8.40 18.70 10.81
C ARG A 17 9.64 17.80 10.77
N PRO A 18 10.78 18.20 11.33
CA PRO A 18 11.17 19.54 11.79
C PRO A 18 11.41 20.48 10.61
N VAL A 19 11.59 19.94 9.41
CA VAL A 19 11.80 20.65 8.15
C VAL A 19 10.74 20.21 7.15
N GLN A 20 10.02 21.19 6.62
CA GLN A 20 9.02 20.91 5.58
C GLN A 20 9.70 20.41 4.31
N ASN A 21 9.18 19.31 3.77
CA ASN A 21 9.67 18.74 2.52
C ASN A 21 8.52 18.02 1.80
N ARG A 22 8.08 18.60 0.69
CA ARG A 22 6.99 18.05 -0.13
C ARG A 22 7.50 17.69 -1.52
N PHE A 23 7.09 16.54 -2.01
CA PHE A 23 7.33 16.11 -3.39
C PHE A 23 6.20 15.25 -3.92
N VAL A 24 5.97 15.37 -5.23
CA VAL A 24 4.95 14.62 -5.96
C VAL A 24 5.62 14.02 -7.19
N TYR A 25 5.24 12.80 -7.53
CA TYR A 25 5.75 12.15 -8.74
C TYR A 25 4.69 11.24 -9.38
N PRO A 26 4.69 11.16 -10.73
CA PRO A 26 3.77 10.30 -11.43
C PRO A 26 4.09 8.83 -11.17
N VAL A 27 3.03 8.01 -11.10
CA VAL A 27 3.12 6.56 -10.96
C VAL A 27 2.02 5.89 -11.76
N PHE A 28 2.22 4.62 -12.07
CA PHE A 28 1.10 3.72 -12.36
C PHE A 28 1.20 2.48 -11.47
N CYS A 29 0.06 1.99 -11.05
CA CYS A 29 -0.04 0.73 -10.31
C CYS A 29 -1.19 -0.12 -10.87
N LEU A 30 -1.24 -1.36 -10.45
CA LEU A 30 -2.22 -2.33 -10.86
C LEU A 30 -3.16 -2.61 -9.70
N ARG A 31 -4.45 -2.85 -9.98
CA ARG A 31 -5.40 -3.42 -9.04
C ARG A 31 -5.94 -4.71 -9.66
N LEU A 32 -5.59 -5.84 -9.05
CA LEU A 32 -5.76 -7.18 -9.60
C LEU A 32 -6.72 -7.98 -8.71
N ASN A 33 -7.73 -8.61 -9.31
CA ASN A 33 -8.59 -9.57 -8.62
C ASN A 33 -7.84 -10.89 -8.47
N LEU A 34 -7.60 -11.34 -7.24
CA LEU A 34 -6.77 -12.51 -6.96
C LEU A 34 -7.39 -13.81 -7.47
N ALA A 35 -8.73 -13.91 -7.49
CA ALA A 35 -9.43 -15.07 -8.04
C ALA A 35 -9.24 -15.23 -9.56
N ARG A 36 -8.78 -14.17 -10.25
CA ARG A 36 -8.74 -14.10 -11.71
C ARG A 36 -7.35 -13.78 -12.26
N LEU A 37 -6.30 -14.01 -11.48
CA LEU A 37 -4.92 -13.75 -11.90
C LEU A 37 -4.53 -14.53 -13.18
N GLY A 38 -5.02 -15.75 -13.35
CA GLY A 38 -4.74 -16.57 -14.52
C GLY A 38 -5.23 -15.97 -15.86
N GLU A 39 -6.25 -15.09 -15.83
CA GLU A 39 -6.81 -14.44 -17.02
C GLU A 39 -5.98 -13.24 -17.50
N LEU A 40 -5.00 -12.77 -16.71
CA LEU A 40 -4.33 -11.49 -16.94
C LEU A 40 -3.14 -11.59 -17.90
N ASN A 41 -2.65 -12.80 -18.18
CA ASN A 41 -1.48 -13.00 -19.01
C ASN A 41 -1.72 -12.50 -20.45
N ASN A 42 -0.81 -11.65 -20.92
CA ASN A 42 -0.80 -11.16 -22.30
C ASN A 42 0.65 -10.80 -22.72
N ARG A 43 0.84 -10.26 -23.93
CA ARG A 43 2.19 -9.92 -24.42
C ARG A 43 2.94 -8.86 -23.59
N TRP A 44 2.23 -8.02 -22.83
CA TRP A 44 2.80 -6.93 -22.05
C TRP A 44 2.82 -7.19 -20.55
N PHE A 45 1.99 -8.13 -20.08
CA PHE A 45 1.85 -8.44 -18.65
C PHE A 45 1.88 -9.94 -18.40
N GLY A 46 2.59 -10.35 -17.35
CA GLY A 46 2.68 -11.75 -16.92
C GLY A 46 2.53 -11.93 -15.42
N VAL A 47 1.83 -13.01 -15.03
CA VAL A 47 1.78 -13.52 -13.67
C VAL A 47 2.73 -14.71 -13.57
N ASN A 48 3.73 -14.65 -12.70
CA ASN A 48 4.77 -15.67 -12.52
C ASN A 48 5.56 -16.03 -13.80
N CYS A 49 5.50 -15.19 -14.81
CA CYS A 49 6.26 -15.36 -16.03
C CYS A 49 6.88 -14.02 -16.48
N TRP A 50 7.97 -14.12 -17.22
CA TRP A 50 8.65 -12.93 -17.71
C TRP A 50 7.81 -12.23 -18.78
N ARG A 51 7.55 -10.95 -18.58
CA ARG A 51 6.98 -9.99 -19.52
C ARG A 51 7.54 -8.60 -19.18
N PRO A 52 7.43 -7.60 -20.08
CA PRO A 52 7.86 -6.22 -19.79
C PRO A 52 7.28 -5.67 -18.48
N LEU A 53 6.02 -5.97 -18.20
CA LEU A 53 5.36 -5.80 -16.91
C LEU A 53 4.99 -7.15 -16.34
N SER A 54 5.18 -7.37 -15.04
CA SER A 54 4.79 -8.63 -14.41
C SER A 54 4.54 -8.48 -12.91
N ILE A 55 3.93 -9.49 -12.33
CA ILE A 55 3.95 -9.76 -10.89
C ILE A 55 4.48 -11.17 -10.66
N ALA A 56 5.11 -11.39 -9.51
CA ALA A 56 5.44 -12.71 -9.03
C ALA A 56 4.76 -12.95 -7.69
N THR A 57 3.98 -14.02 -7.54
CA THR A 57 3.23 -14.31 -6.31
C THR A 57 4.14 -14.40 -5.08
N ARG A 58 5.39 -14.83 -5.27
CA ARG A 58 6.42 -14.86 -4.22
C ARG A 58 6.85 -13.48 -3.67
N ASP A 59 6.38 -12.37 -4.25
CA ASP A 59 6.68 -11.02 -3.74
C ASP A 59 5.67 -10.58 -2.67
N TYR A 60 4.60 -11.33 -2.45
CA TYR A 60 3.44 -10.94 -1.65
C TYR A 60 3.06 -12.00 -0.63
N GLY A 61 2.34 -11.59 0.40
CA GLY A 61 1.75 -12.51 1.38
C GLY A 61 2.78 -13.38 2.09
N ALA A 62 2.66 -14.69 2.01
CA ALA A 62 3.60 -15.65 2.60
C ALA A 62 5.00 -15.57 1.98
N ARG A 63 5.13 -15.05 0.74
CA ARG A 63 6.36 -14.89 -0.03
C ARG A 63 7.05 -16.21 -0.45
N ASP A 64 6.31 -17.28 -0.44
CA ASP A 64 6.74 -18.63 -0.85
C ASP A 64 6.25 -19.02 -2.25
N GLY A 65 5.45 -18.16 -2.88
CA GLY A 65 4.84 -18.42 -4.20
C GLY A 65 3.49 -19.14 -4.14
N SER A 66 2.97 -19.42 -2.93
CA SER A 66 1.67 -20.04 -2.73
C SER A 66 0.51 -19.21 -3.24
N ASP A 67 -0.70 -19.79 -3.21
CA ASP A 67 -1.93 -19.11 -3.59
C ASP A 67 -2.20 -17.90 -2.70
N LEU A 68 -2.13 -16.71 -3.31
CA LEU A 68 -2.33 -15.44 -2.62
C LEU A 68 -3.73 -15.29 -2.03
N GLN A 69 -4.76 -15.77 -2.75
CA GLN A 69 -6.14 -15.69 -2.28
C GLN A 69 -6.36 -16.60 -1.07
N GLY A 70 -5.92 -17.85 -1.15
CA GLY A 70 -6.01 -18.81 -0.05
C GLY A 70 -5.26 -18.32 1.18
N TRP A 71 -4.05 -17.80 1.01
CA TRP A 71 -3.28 -17.21 2.09
C TRP A 71 -4.03 -16.04 2.77
N MET A 72 -4.59 -15.11 1.99
CA MET A 72 -5.34 -13.98 2.56
C MET A 72 -6.62 -14.43 3.27
N ARG A 73 -7.32 -15.44 2.72
CA ARG A 73 -8.50 -16.05 3.37
C ARG A 73 -8.15 -16.65 4.74
N SER A 74 -7.02 -17.36 4.83
CA SER A 74 -6.55 -17.89 6.13
C SER A 74 -6.28 -16.77 7.12
N LEU A 75 -5.60 -15.70 6.71
CA LEU A 75 -5.33 -14.55 7.56
C LEU A 75 -6.61 -13.86 8.05
N LEU A 76 -7.61 -13.71 7.19
CA LEU A 76 -8.91 -13.13 7.56
C LEU A 76 -9.66 -14.05 8.55
N LYS A 77 -9.63 -15.35 8.33
CA LYS A 77 -10.24 -16.35 9.24
C LYS A 77 -9.59 -16.30 10.61
N ASP A 78 -8.26 -16.28 10.67
CA ASP A 78 -7.50 -16.21 11.93
C ASP A 78 -7.79 -14.91 12.71
N ALA A 79 -8.09 -13.82 11.98
CA ALA A 79 -8.51 -12.55 12.56
C ALA A 79 -10.01 -12.43 12.83
N ALA A 80 -10.80 -13.48 12.59
CA ALA A 80 -12.27 -13.50 12.70
C ALA A 80 -12.97 -12.39 11.88
N ILE A 81 -12.47 -12.11 10.66
CA ILE A 81 -13.01 -11.10 9.75
C ILE A 81 -13.81 -11.77 8.65
N GLU A 82 -15.11 -11.48 8.59
CA GLU A 82 -16.00 -11.97 7.55
C GLU A 82 -15.85 -11.13 6.26
N ALA A 83 -14.99 -11.59 5.37
CA ALA A 83 -14.77 -10.98 4.04
C ALA A 83 -14.76 -12.08 2.99
N ASP A 84 -15.92 -12.63 2.66
CA ASP A 84 -16.15 -13.80 1.81
C ASP A 84 -16.28 -13.47 0.31
N GLY A 85 -16.25 -12.18 -0.06
CA GLY A 85 -16.31 -11.68 -1.44
C GLY A 85 -14.95 -11.60 -2.15
N GLU A 86 -14.79 -10.65 -3.06
CA GLU A 86 -13.58 -10.48 -3.84
C GLU A 86 -12.40 -9.95 -3.01
N ILE A 87 -11.19 -10.42 -3.34
CA ILE A 87 -9.93 -9.87 -2.81
C ILE A 87 -9.15 -9.24 -3.96
N TRP A 88 -8.81 -7.97 -3.79
CA TRP A 88 -8.10 -7.19 -4.78
C TRP A 88 -6.73 -6.76 -4.26
N LEU A 89 -5.68 -7.04 -5.02
CA LEU A 89 -4.32 -6.59 -4.74
C LEU A 89 -4.02 -5.31 -5.53
N GLN A 90 -3.67 -4.22 -4.85
CA GLN A 90 -3.11 -3.01 -5.47
C GLN A 90 -1.61 -2.98 -5.23
N THR A 91 -0.85 -2.94 -6.33
CA THR A 91 0.61 -3.06 -6.30
C THR A 91 1.27 -2.35 -7.48
N PHE A 92 2.57 -2.08 -7.38
CA PHE A 92 3.39 -1.70 -8.52
C PHE A 92 3.86 -2.95 -9.26
N PRO A 93 3.82 -2.98 -10.61
CA PRO A 93 4.35 -4.12 -11.35
C PRO A 93 5.87 -4.18 -11.28
N ARG A 94 6.41 -5.38 -11.48
CA ARG A 94 7.80 -5.53 -11.93
C ARG A 94 7.93 -4.92 -13.32
N ILE A 95 8.97 -4.13 -13.54
CA ILE A 95 9.34 -3.58 -14.85
C ILE A 95 10.61 -4.26 -15.28
N PHE A 96 10.59 -4.98 -16.40
CA PHE A 96 11.69 -5.80 -16.91
C PHE A 96 12.31 -6.72 -15.84
N GLY A 97 11.45 -7.28 -14.98
CA GLY A 97 11.85 -8.19 -13.89
C GLY A 97 12.26 -7.52 -12.59
N TYR A 98 12.52 -6.21 -12.58
CA TYR A 98 12.88 -5.48 -11.36
C TYR A 98 11.62 -4.99 -10.63
N ALA A 99 11.53 -5.26 -9.32
CA ALA A 99 10.43 -4.84 -8.45
C ALA A 99 10.94 -4.01 -7.28
N PHE A 100 10.21 -2.97 -6.97
CA PHE A 100 10.27 -2.27 -5.68
C PHE A 100 8.89 -1.77 -5.32
N ASN A 101 8.29 -2.39 -4.31
CA ASN A 101 6.95 -2.08 -3.82
C ASN A 101 7.05 -1.56 -2.37
N PRO A 102 7.04 -0.24 -2.14
CA PRO A 102 7.07 0.32 -0.79
C PRO A 102 5.86 -0.12 0.04
N VAL A 103 4.71 -0.28 -0.61
CA VAL A 103 3.47 -0.74 0.01
C VAL A 103 2.57 -1.40 -1.01
N ASN A 104 1.97 -2.52 -0.61
CA ASN A 104 0.89 -3.20 -1.32
C ASN A 104 -0.37 -3.12 -0.47
N PHE A 105 -1.54 -3.00 -1.12
CA PHE A 105 -2.82 -2.99 -0.44
C PHE A 105 -3.69 -4.14 -0.92
N TRP A 106 -4.25 -4.90 0.02
CA TRP A 106 -5.16 -5.99 -0.23
C TRP A 106 -6.54 -5.55 0.24
N PHE A 107 -7.46 -5.35 -0.67
CA PHE A 107 -8.83 -4.92 -0.39
C PHE A 107 -9.73 -6.15 -0.33
N CYS A 108 -10.25 -6.48 0.85
CA CYS A 108 -11.02 -7.67 1.12
C CYS A 108 -12.50 -7.30 1.30
N HIS A 109 -13.34 -7.78 0.39
CA HIS A 109 -14.77 -7.45 0.36
C HIS A 109 -15.61 -8.62 0.88
N ASP A 110 -16.80 -8.33 1.34
CA ASP A 110 -17.84 -9.32 1.54
C ASP A 110 -18.56 -9.65 0.22
N LYS A 111 -19.44 -10.65 0.25
CA LYS A 111 -20.23 -11.09 -0.91
C LYS A 111 -21.15 -10.01 -1.49
N ASN A 112 -21.49 -8.98 -0.71
CA ASN A 112 -22.31 -7.86 -1.13
C ASN A 112 -21.47 -6.70 -1.72
N GLY A 113 -20.13 -6.86 -1.78
CA GLY A 113 -19.19 -5.85 -2.27
C GLY A 113 -18.76 -4.81 -1.24
N GLY A 114 -19.18 -4.95 0.02
CA GLY A 114 -18.73 -4.09 1.12
C GLY A 114 -17.25 -4.34 1.45
N LEU A 115 -16.44 -3.31 1.59
CA LEU A 115 -15.04 -3.42 2.00
C LEU A 115 -14.97 -3.73 3.51
N ARG A 116 -14.50 -4.92 3.88
CA ARG A 116 -14.47 -5.40 5.29
C ARG A 116 -13.10 -5.25 5.94
N ALA A 117 -12.05 -5.44 5.16
CA ALA A 117 -10.70 -5.27 5.64
C ALA A 117 -9.76 -4.75 4.53
N VAL A 118 -8.70 -4.08 4.95
CA VAL A 118 -7.56 -3.76 4.09
C VAL A 118 -6.29 -4.24 4.77
N LEU A 119 -5.48 -5.06 4.08
CA LEU A 119 -4.13 -5.36 4.51
C LEU A 119 -3.18 -4.40 3.80
N ALA A 120 -2.44 -3.59 4.56
CA ALA A 120 -1.33 -2.78 4.05
C ALA A 120 -0.02 -3.53 4.32
N GLU A 121 0.59 -4.09 3.28
CA GLU A 121 1.87 -4.77 3.34
C GLU A 121 2.97 -3.78 2.99
N VAL A 122 3.68 -3.30 4.02
CA VAL A 122 4.72 -2.26 3.90
C VAL A 122 6.09 -2.90 3.84
N ASN A 123 6.91 -2.46 2.88
CA ASN A 123 8.28 -2.91 2.68
C ASN A 123 9.25 -1.74 2.87
N ASN A 124 10.38 -2.00 3.49
CA ASN A 124 11.47 -1.03 3.56
C ASN A 124 12.58 -1.35 2.54
N THR A 125 13.54 -0.47 2.42
CA THR A 125 14.72 -0.66 1.56
C THR A 125 15.77 -1.60 2.16
N PHE A 126 15.55 -2.11 3.38
CA PHE A 126 16.45 -3.02 4.10
C PHE A 126 16.05 -4.50 3.93
N GLY A 127 15.04 -4.79 3.10
CA GLY A 127 14.54 -6.15 2.85
C GLY A 127 13.53 -6.64 3.90
N GLU A 128 13.08 -5.78 4.81
CA GLU A 128 12.09 -6.12 5.82
C GLU A 128 10.69 -5.69 5.37
N HIS A 129 9.69 -6.37 5.92
CA HIS A 129 8.29 -6.07 5.67
C HIS A 129 7.45 -6.21 6.94
N HIS A 130 6.33 -5.52 6.97
CA HIS A 130 5.32 -5.65 8.03
C HIS A 130 3.93 -5.47 7.45
N ARG A 131 2.95 -6.13 8.04
CA ARG A 131 1.57 -6.15 7.57
C ARG A 131 0.66 -5.49 8.59
N TYR A 132 -0.12 -4.53 8.14
CA TYR A 132 -1.14 -3.84 8.94
C TYR A 132 -2.51 -4.29 8.47
N LEU A 133 -3.18 -5.13 9.26
CA LEU A 133 -4.54 -5.60 8.98
C LEU A 133 -5.54 -4.60 9.56
N LEU A 134 -6.22 -3.89 8.70
CA LEU A 134 -7.07 -2.76 9.01
C LEU A 134 -8.55 -3.13 8.83
N GLN A 135 -9.37 -2.80 9.83
CA GLN A 135 -10.83 -2.95 9.78
C GLN A 135 -11.52 -1.79 10.50
N ALA A 136 -12.77 -1.53 10.16
CA ALA A 136 -13.57 -0.52 10.84
C ALA A 136 -13.88 -0.97 12.29
N ALA A 137 -14.11 0.00 13.18
CA ALA A 137 -14.55 -0.29 14.54
C ALA A 137 -15.84 -1.10 14.52
N GLY A 138 -15.91 -2.16 15.36
CA GLY A 138 -17.04 -3.09 15.39
C GLY A 138 -17.12 -4.03 14.19
N GLY A 139 -16.08 -4.13 13.35
CA GLY A 139 -16.01 -5.08 12.23
C GLY A 139 -16.98 -4.76 11.08
N GLY A 140 -17.50 -3.53 10.99
CA GLY A 140 -18.42 -3.10 9.93
C GLY A 140 -17.73 -2.89 8.57
N VAL A 141 -18.49 -2.42 7.58
CA VAL A 141 -17.97 -2.02 6.28
C VAL A 141 -17.11 -0.77 6.44
N ILE A 142 -15.93 -0.76 5.81
CA ILE A 142 -15.05 0.40 5.75
C ILE A 142 -15.63 1.40 4.75
N LEU A 143 -16.04 2.57 5.23
CA LEU A 143 -16.56 3.67 4.45
C LEU A 143 -15.44 4.66 4.08
N ALA A 144 -15.72 5.55 3.14
CA ALA A 144 -14.74 6.52 2.64
C ALA A 144 -14.31 7.59 3.67
N ASP A 145 -15.09 7.77 4.73
CA ASP A 145 -14.84 8.68 5.85
C ASP A 145 -14.24 7.98 7.08
N ASN A 146 -14.01 6.65 7.00
CA ASN A 146 -13.37 5.94 8.09
C ASN A 146 -11.86 6.17 8.06
N ASP A 147 -11.35 6.65 9.19
CA ASP A 147 -9.93 6.68 9.49
C ASP A 147 -9.57 5.43 10.28
N LEU A 148 -8.66 4.64 9.73
CA LEU A 148 -8.22 3.39 10.33
C LEU A 148 -6.82 3.57 10.92
N HIS A 149 -6.62 3.21 12.16
CA HIS A 149 -5.36 3.47 12.87
C HIS A 149 -4.61 2.18 13.14
N SER A 150 -3.27 2.24 13.10
CA SER A 150 -2.40 1.15 13.54
C SER A 150 -1.09 1.67 14.12
N ILE A 151 -0.57 1.00 15.16
CA ILE A 151 0.75 1.35 15.72
C ILE A 151 1.81 1.15 14.64
N LYS A 152 2.72 2.12 14.50
CA LYS A 152 3.86 1.98 13.61
C LYS A 152 4.85 0.96 14.16
N ALA A 153 4.97 -0.18 13.50
CA ALA A 153 5.84 -1.29 13.90
C ALA A 153 7.14 -1.38 13.07
N LEU A 154 7.11 -0.97 11.79
CA LEU A 154 8.24 -1.13 10.88
C LEU A 154 9.09 0.14 10.79
N HIS A 155 10.42 -0.04 10.81
CA HIS A 155 11.37 1.01 10.48
C HIS A 155 11.49 1.17 8.97
N VAL A 156 10.85 2.21 8.41
CA VAL A 156 10.82 2.45 6.96
C VAL A 156 11.80 3.53 6.49
N SER A 157 12.29 4.37 7.40
CA SER A 157 13.20 5.47 7.08
C SER A 157 14.07 5.83 8.29
N PRO A 158 15.37 6.09 8.09
CA PRO A 158 16.25 6.50 9.18
C PRO A 158 15.92 7.90 9.73
N PHE A 159 15.03 8.66 9.10
CA PHE A 159 14.59 9.98 9.56
C PHE A 159 13.26 9.94 10.33
N CYS A 160 12.79 8.75 10.70
CA CYS A 160 11.56 8.56 11.46
C CYS A 160 11.75 7.46 12.52
N PRO A 161 11.46 7.70 13.79
CA PRO A 161 11.50 6.67 14.82
C PRO A 161 10.43 5.60 14.58
N VAL A 162 10.60 4.42 15.17
CA VAL A 162 9.55 3.40 15.26
C VAL A 162 8.74 3.71 16.53
N ALA A 163 7.88 4.71 16.42
CA ALA A 163 6.99 5.19 17.48
C ALA A 163 5.76 5.84 16.84
N GLY A 164 4.69 6.06 17.60
CA GLY A 164 3.47 6.68 17.10
C GLY A 164 2.60 5.71 16.28
N HIS A 165 1.76 6.25 15.42
CA HIS A 165 0.78 5.47 14.68
C HIS A 165 0.60 5.97 13.24
N TYR A 166 0.10 5.09 12.40
CA TYR A 166 -0.41 5.43 11.08
C TYR A 166 -1.93 5.59 11.12
N GLN A 167 -2.42 6.56 10.36
CA GLN A 167 -3.82 6.71 9.99
C GLN A 167 -3.97 6.42 8.50
N PHE A 168 -4.85 5.49 8.17
CA PHE A 168 -5.12 5.08 6.79
C PHE A 168 -6.50 5.53 6.38
N SER A 169 -6.63 6.09 5.18
CA SER A 169 -7.90 6.46 4.58
C SER A 169 -8.00 5.90 3.16
N PHE A 170 -9.15 5.33 2.81
CA PHE A 170 -9.37 4.69 1.52
C PHE A 170 -10.61 5.26 0.86
N LYS A 171 -10.44 5.88 -0.33
CA LYS A 171 -11.58 6.37 -1.12
C LYS A 171 -11.55 5.73 -2.49
N ASN A 172 -12.61 5.02 -2.82
CA ASN A 172 -12.75 4.34 -4.09
C ASN A 172 -14.02 4.82 -4.79
N SER A 173 -13.89 5.23 -6.05
CA SER A 173 -15.00 5.52 -6.93
C SER A 173 -14.92 4.62 -8.18
N PRO A 174 -15.96 4.58 -9.04
CA PRO A 174 -15.88 3.86 -10.30
C PRO A 174 -14.66 4.23 -11.15
N ASP A 175 -14.24 5.51 -11.12
CA ASP A 175 -13.23 6.06 -12.02
C ASP A 175 -11.89 6.36 -11.35
N SER A 176 -11.82 6.33 -10.03
CA SER A 176 -10.62 6.69 -9.28
C SER A 176 -10.40 5.82 -8.05
N ALA A 177 -9.15 5.82 -7.58
CA ALA A 177 -8.75 5.24 -6.31
C ALA A 177 -7.82 6.20 -5.58
N PHE A 178 -8.05 6.34 -4.28
CA PHE A 178 -7.24 7.14 -3.39
C PHE A 178 -6.92 6.36 -2.12
N VAL A 179 -5.66 6.41 -1.73
CA VAL A 179 -5.18 5.86 -0.46
C VAL A 179 -4.32 6.92 0.20
N ALA A 180 -4.59 7.24 1.45
CA ALA A 180 -3.70 8.05 2.28
C ALA A 180 -3.13 7.23 3.43
N ILE A 181 -1.88 7.53 3.78
CA ILE A 181 -1.18 7.02 4.96
C ILE A 181 -0.54 8.23 5.64
N ASP A 182 -1.14 8.64 6.74
CA ASP A 182 -0.63 9.75 7.54
C ASP A 182 0.09 9.18 8.77
N TYR A 183 1.28 9.69 9.04
CA TYR A 183 2.08 9.26 10.18
C TYR A 183 2.06 10.33 11.27
N PHE A 184 1.68 9.89 12.45
CA PHE A 184 1.61 10.70 13.68
C PHE A 184 2.66 10.23 14.67
N ASP A 185 3.42 11.18 15.21
CA ASP A 185 4.28 11.00 16.38
C ASP A 185 3.63 11.60 17.65
N GLN A 186 4.38 11.72 18.74
CA GLN A 186 3.90 12.31 20.00
C GLN A 186 3.49 13.79 19.87
N GLN A 187 3.98 14.51 18.86
CA GLN A 187 3.70 15.92 18.61
C GLN A 187 2.58 16.10 17.56
N GLY A 188 1.94 15.02 17.11
CA GLY A 188 0.88 15.02 16.11
C GLY A 188 1.35 14.63 14.72
N LEU A 189 0.68 15.14 13.68
CA LEU A 189 0.93 14.78 12.30
C LEU A 189 2.34 15.19 11.85
N LEU A 190 3.11 14.20 11.39
CA LEU A 190 4.49 14.37 10.95
C LEU A 190 4.67 14.23 9.44
N ILE A 191 4.05 13.21 8.84
CA ILE A 191 4.17 12.93 7.41
C ILE A 191 2.80 12.61 6.83
N LYS A 192 2.47 13.23 5.71
CA LYS A 192 1.35 12.87 4.83
C LYS A 192 1.86 12.12 3.63
N THR A 193 1.23 11.00 3.32
CA THR A 193 1.50 10.25 2.09
C THR A 193 0.18 9.92 1.42
N ALA A 194 0.07 10.16 0.12
CA ALA A 194 -1.12 9.80 -0.64
C ALA A 194 -0.76 9.21 -2.00
N ILE A 195 -1.55 8.22 -2.42
CA ILE A 195 -1.56 7.67 -3.77
C ILE A 195 -2.94 7.93 -4.35
N ALA A 196 -3.01 8.71 -5.41
CA ALA A 196 -4.24 8.99 -6.13
C ALA A 196 -4.10 8.60 -7.59
N GLY A 197 -5.08 7.89 -8.14
CA GLY A 197 -5.03 7.44 -9.52
C GLY A 197 -6.39 7.29 -10.17
N ARG A 198 -6.44 7.57 -11.48
CA ARG A 198 -7.60 7.29 -12.34
C ARG A 198 -7.57 5.84 -12.81
N ARG A 199 -8.71 5.17 -12.80
CA ARG A 199 -8.86 3.80 -13.29
C ARG A 199 -8.95 3.78 -14.82
N LEU A 200 -8.11 2.94 -15.43
CA LEU A 200 -8.17 2.61 -16.85
C LEU A 200 -8.39 1.10 -17.00
N SER A 201 -8.96 0.71 -18.14
CA SER A 201 -9.10 -0.71 -18.48
C SER A 201 -7.73 -1.37 -18.61
N PHE A 202 -7.61 -2.59 -18.06
CA PHE A 202 -6.41 -3.41 -18.13
C PHE A 202 -6.29 -4.03 -19.53
N THR A 203 -5.79 -3.26 -20.49
CA THR A 203 -5.62 -3.69 -21.89
C THR A 203 -4.15 -3.65 -22.29
N PRO A 204 -3.69 -4.49 -23.22
CA PRO A 204 -2.33 -4.46 -23.75
C PRO A 204 -1.90 -3.06 -24.21
N THR A 205 -2.82 -2.29 -24.81
CA THR A 205 -2.55 -0.92 -25.26
C THR A 205 -2.28 0.03 -24.11
N ASN A 206 -3.11 0.00 -23.06
CA ASN A 206 -2.93 0.88 -21.90
C ASN A 206 -1.69 0.50 -21.09
N LEU A 207 -1.41 -0.81 -20.95
CA LEU A 207 -0.19 -1.29 -20.29
C LEU A 207 1.07 -0.82 -21.03
N ARG A 208 1.09 -0.94 -22.36
CA ARG A 208 2.18 -0.43 -23.19
C ARG A 208 2.36 1.07 -23.03
N ARG A 209 1.26 1.85 -23.09
CA ARG A 209 1.31 3.31 -22.92
C ARG A 209 1.86 3.70 -21.55
N ALA A 210 1.43 3.04 -20.48
CA ALA A 210 1.92 3.28 -19.13
C ALA A 210 3.42 2.97 -18.99
N LEU A 211 3.86 1.83 -19.54
CA LEU A 211 5.27 1.45 -19.56
C LEU A 211 6.12 2.47 -20.33
N LEU A 212 5.70 2.88 -21.53
CA LEU A 212 6.44 3.85 -22.34
C LEU A 212 6.47 5.24 -21.71
N ALA A 213 5.41 5.64 -21.01
CA ALA A 213 5.37 6.91 -20.28
C ALA A 213 6.28 6.90 -19.04
N GLN A 214 6.50 5.74 -18.41
CA GLN A 214 7.27 5.61 -17.17
C GLN A 214 8.13 4.33 -17.18
N PRO A 215 9.07 4.17 -18.13
CA PRO A 215 9.84 2.93 -18.30
C PRO A 215 10.76 2.63 -17.12
N PHE A 216 11.15 3.65 -16.37
CA PHE A 216 12.02 3.55 -15.19
C PHE A 216 11.29 3.82 -13.87
N LEU A 217 9.96 3.61 -13.82
CA LEU A 217 9.15 3.89 -12.63
C LEU A 217 9.80 3.31 -11.36
N THR A 218 10.08 2.02 -11.36
CA THR A 218 10.60 1.31 -10.18
C THR A 218 11.99 1.81 -9.76
N LEU A 219 12.91 1.94 -10.71
CA LEU A 219 14.25 2.52 -10.46
C LEU A 219 14.15 3.99 -10.04
N GLY A 220 13.25 4.75 -10.68
CA GLY A 220 13.01 6.15 -10.36
C GLY A 220 12.45 6.35 -8.95
N VAL A 221 11.61 5.45 -8.46
CA VAL A 221 11.12 5.48 -7.06
C VAL A 221 12.29 5.27 -6.10
N VAL A 222 13.12 4.26 -6.33
CA VAL A 222 14.31 3.99 -5.49
C VAL A 222 15.28 5.18 -5.51
N ALA A 223 15.60 5.71 -6.69
CA ALA A 223 16.48 6.88 -6.82
C ALA A 223 15.92 8.10 -6.07
N LYS A 224 14.61 8.36 -6.16
CA LYS A 224 13.94 9.45 -5.44
C LYS A 224 13.98 9.25 -3.93
N ILE A 225 13.79 8.03 -3.43
CA ILE A 225 13.89 7.73 -1.99
C ILE A 225 15.29 8.09 -1.49
N HIS A 226 16.35 7.65 -2.17
CA HIS A 226 17.74 7.96 -1.77
C HIS A 226 18.06 9.45 -1.91
N TRP A 227 17.58 10.11 -2.96
CA TRP A 227 17.71 11.56 -3.11
C TRP A 227 17.05 12.34 -1.99
N GLN A 228 15.83 11.97 -1.61
CA GLN A 228 15.14 12.60 -0.48
C GLN A 228 15.83 12.31 0.85
N ALA A 229 16.36 11.11 1.03
CA ALA A 229 17.17 10.77 2.20
C ALA A 229 18.41 11.66 2.29
N LEU A 230 19.15 11.85 1.19
CA LEU A 230 20.30 12.77 1.12
C LEU A 230 19.89 14.21 1.45
N ARG A 231 18.78 14.70 0.88
CA ARG A 231 18.27 16.05 1.19
C ARG A 231 17.94 16.24 2.67
N LEU A 232 17.30 15.25 3.32
CA LEU A 232 16.98 15.31 4.73
C LEU A 232 18.25 15.27 5.59
N TRP A 233 19.25 14.48 5.21
CA TRP A 233 20.55 14.44 5.86
C TRP A 233 21.29 15.78 5.78
N LEU A 234 21.35 16.39 4.61
CA LEU A 234 21.92 17.73 4.40
C LEU A 234 21.20 18.82 5.21
N LYS A 235 19.89 18.65 5.42
CA LYS A 235 19.08 19.54 6.27
C LYS A 235 19.21 19.21 7.78
N ARG A 236 20.13 18.31 8.16
CA ARG A 236 20.40 17.90 9.54
C ARG A 236 19.16 17.37 10.29
N VAL A 237 18.25 16.71 9.58
CA VAL A 237 17.11 16.03 10.21
C VAL A 237 17.65 14.88 11.07
N PRO A 238 17.15 14.68 12.31
CA PRO A 238 17.62 13.62 13.20
C PRO A 238 17.64 12.24 12.55
N PHE A 239 18.74 11.51 12.74
CA PHE A 239 18.94 10.17 12.21
C PHE A 239 18.74 9.13 13.32
N TYR A 240 17.86 8.17 13.07
CA TYR A 240 17.52 7.09 14.00
C TYR A 240 18.15 5.78 13.51
N ARG A 241 18.84 5.09 14.39
CA ARG A 241 19.36 3.76 14.12
C ARG A 241 18.20 2.78 13.95
N LYS A 242 18.37 1.80 13.07
CA LYS A 242 17.41 0.74 12.84
C LYS A 242 17.27 -0.11 14.12
N PRO A 243 16.07 -0.22 14.72
CA PRO A 243 15.82 -1.13 15.84
C PRO A 243 15.72 -2.58 15.36
N GLN A 244 15.55 -3.50 16.30
CA GLN A 244 15.22 -4.89 15.95
C GLN A 244 13.88 -4.96 15.21
N PRO A 245 13.73 -5.91 14.28
CA PRO A 245 12.47 -6.13 13.58
C PRO A 245 11.31 -6.39 14.57
N PRO A 246 10.06 -6.05 14.20
CA PRO A 246 8.90 -6.35 15.03
C PRO A 246 8.76 -7.87 15.27
N LEU A 247 8.44 -8.26 16.49
CA LEU A 247 8.28 -9.67 16.89
C LEU A 247 7.11 -10.36 16.16
N HIS A 248 6.06 -9.61 15.88
CA HIS A 248 4.89 -10.12 15.17
C HIS A 248 4.86 -9.63 13.73
N PRO A 249 4.59 -10.49 12.74
CA PRO A 249 4.57 -10.13 11.33
C PRO A 249 3.35 -9.29 10.93
N VAL A 250 2.31 -9.27 11.78
CA VAL A 250 1.03 -8.57 11.51
C VAL A 250 0.65 -7.73 12.73
N SER A 251 0.26 -6.48 12.48
CA SER A 251 -0.41 -5.60 13.46
C SER A 251 -1.86 -5.40 13.05
N HIS A 252 -2.75 -5.31 14.03
CA HIS A 252 -4.18 -5.07 13.84
C HIS A 252 -4.52 -3.60 14.05
N SER A 253 -5.71 -3.18 13.58
CA SER A 253 -6.23 -1.82 13.78
C SER A 253 -6.32 -1.48 15.28
N LEU A 254 -5.97 -0.25 15.60
CA LEU A 254 -6.29 0.36 16.89
C LEU A 254 -7.72 0.91 16.81
N HIS A 255 -8.58 0.47 17.70
CA HIS A 255 -9.88 1.11 17.90
C HIS A 255 -9.70 2.27 18.88
N LEU A 256 -9.30 3.44 18.38
CA LEU A 256 -9.31 4.66 19.17
C LEU A 256 -10.78 5.01 19.47
N ARG A 257 -11.18 4.94 20.75
CA ARG A 257 -12.47 5.49 21.18
C ARG A 257 -12.48 6.98 20.82
N ARG A 258 -13.40 7.41 19.97
CA ARG A 258 -13.71 8.84 19.85
C ARG A 258 -14.13 9.31 21.25
N SER A 259 -13.29 10.08 21.92
CA SER A 259 -13.74 10.92 23.03
C SER A 259 -14.76 11.87 22.43
N LYS A 260 -16.04 11.66 22.74
CA LYS A 260 -17.06 12.67 22.55
C LYS A 260 -16.62 13.85 23.44
N GLU A 261 -16.02 14.86 22.85
CA GLU A 261 -16.01 16.17 23.47
C GLU A 261 -17.46 16.60 23.60
N SER A 262 -17.95 16.51 24.80
CA SER A 262 -19.18 17.11 25.26
C SER A 262 -19.01 18.63 25.11
N GLN A 263 -19.59 19.18 24.05
CA GLN A 263 -19.96 20.59 24.09
C GLN A 263 -21.21 20.70 24.99
N SER A 264 -20.96 21.17 26.20
CA SER A 264 -21.96 21.80 27.07
C SER A 264 -21.93 23.30 26.83
#